data_3935770caa07225dbe36540baabfa718
#
_entry.id   3935770caa07225dbe36540baabfa718
#
_cell.length_a   1.000
_cell.length_b   1.000
_cell.length_c   1.000
_cell.angle_alpha   90.00
_cell.angle_beta   90.00
_cell.angle_gamma   90.00
#
_symmetry.space_group_name_H-M   'P 1'
#
loop_
_entity.id
_entity.type
_entity.pdbx_description
1 polymer ?
#
loop_
_entity_poly.entity_id
_entity_poly.type
_entity_poly.pdbx_seq_one_letter_code
_entity_poly.pdbx_strand_id
1 'polypeptide(L)'
;MPAAFTLNPQILKTVPLFSSFSDQQIAVLASCVQHRSYPRGAAILRAGEETEALYIILSGRVKVLIPDEEGHEVILSLMGAQDFVGEMGLLDDLPSSATVETLEPCEMLRIPRTAFLTCLEGHSEVAMTVLRNLIKRLRDADRKIESLALIDVYGRVARLIIDMAEQIDGHWVVPRAPAKQEIARMIGASREMVSRVIKDLHEKKLIHTDKRKIIVLDRQSMAKRGSAR
;
A
#
# COMPACT_ATOMS: atom_id res chain seq x y z
N MET A 1 -16.62 6.97 -28.39
CA MET A 1 -17.21 6.46 -27.16
C MET A 1 -16.41 5.24 -26.75
N PRO A 2 -15.72 5.19 -25.60
CA PRO A 2 -15.09 3.95 -25.17
C PRO A 2 -16.19 2.93 -24.88
N ALA A 3 -16.01 1.70 -25.37
CA ALA A 3 -16.88 0.57 -25.15
C ALA A 3 -17.13 0.44 -23.63
N ALA A 4 -18.41 0.36 -23.24
CA ALA A 4 -18.79 0.06 -21.89
C ALA A 4 -18.27 -1.36 -21.58
N PHE A 5 -17.15 -1.46 -20.90
CA PHE A 5 -16.63 -2.72 -20.42
C PHE A 5 -17.63 -3.20 -19.36
N THR A 6 -18.44 -4.17 -19.73
CA THR A 6 -19.39 -4.77 -18.78
C THR A 6 -18.52 -5.52 -17.75
N LEU A 7 -18.44 -4.97 -16.55
CA LEU A 7 -17.70 -5.59 -15.44
C LEU A 7 -18.28 -7.00 -15.22
N ASN A 8 -17.44 -8.02 -15.27
CA ASN A 8 -17.85 -9.36 -14.85
C ASN A 8 -18.14 -9.31 -13.34
N PRO A 9 -19.40 -9.48 -12.89
CA PRO A 9 -19.75 -9.36 -11.48
C PRO A 9 -18.95 -10.28 -10.56
N GLN A 10 -18.44 -11.41 -11.08
CA GLN A 10 -17.63 -12.35 -10.32
C GLN A 10 -16.30 -11.75 -9.81
N ILE A 11 -15.78 -10.72 -10.45
CA ILE A 11 -14.57 -10.00 -9.97
C ILE A 11 -14.84 -9.38 -8.60
N LEU A 12 -16.04 -8.87 -8.34
CA LEU A 12 -16.39 -8.30 -7.04
C LEU A 12 -16.35 -9.34 -5.91
N LYS A 13 -16.69 -10.60 -6.20
CA LYS A 13 -16.62 -11.69 -5.22
C LYS A 13 -15.20 -12.07 -4.82
N THR A 14 -14.21 -11.78 -5.67
CA THR A 14 -12.79 -12.02 -5.31
C THR A 14 -12.25 -10.97 -4.34
N VAL A 15 -12.97 -9.86 -4.16
CA VAL A 15 -12.60 -8.78 -3.25
C VAL A 15 -13.07 -9.12 -1.85
N PRO A 16 -12.18 -9.21 -0.84
CA PRO A 16 -12.54 -9.57 0.53
C PRO A 16 -13.64 -8.68 1.13
N LEU A 17 -13.72 -7.42 0.70
CA LEU A 17 -14.72 -6.45 1.14
C LEU A 17 -16.17 -6.90 0.85
N PHE A 18 -16.39 -7.69 -0.21
CA PHE A 18 -17.69 -8.14 -0.67
C PHE A 18 -17.87 -9.67 -0.63
N SER A 19 -17.00 -10.37 0.08
CA SER A 19 -17.01 -11.85 0.14
C SER A 19 -18.30 -12.43 0.72
N SER A 20 -19.03 -11.68 1.56
CA SER A 20 -20.29 -12.06 2.16
C SER A 20 -21.55 -11.76 1.31
N PHE A 21 -21.38 -11.08 0.15
CA PHE A 21 -22.50 -10.67 -0.69
C PHE A 21 -23.10 -11.85 -1.46
N SER A 22 -24.44 -11.88 -1.51
CA SER A 22 -25.18 -12.77 -2.39
C SER A 22 -25.01 -12.37 -3.86
N ASP A 23 -25.33 -13.27 -4.79
CA ASP A 23 -25.28 -12.97 -6.23
C ASP A 23 -26.13 -11.77 -6.63
N GLN A 24 -27.28 -11.60 -5.99
CA GLN A 24 -28.17 -10.46 -6.23
C GLN A 24 -27.55 -9.14 -5.77
N GLN A 25 -26.91 -9.11 -4.60
CA GLN A 25 -26.23 -7.93 -4.09
C GLN A 25 -25.01 -7.57 -4.95
N ILE A 26 -24.24 -8.56 -5.39
CA ILE A 26 -23.13 -8.39 -6.34
C ILE A 26 -23.63 -7.81 -7.66
N ALA A 27 -24.76 -8.29 -8.19
CA ALA A 27 -25.33 -7.77 -9.45
C ALA A 27 -25.74 -6.29 -9.32
N VAL A 28 -26.36 -5.91 -8.19
CA VAL A 28 -26.73 -4.52 -7.90
C VAL A 28 -25.46 -3.65 -7.79
N LEU A 29 -24.47 -4.09 -7.03
CA LEU A 29 -23.21 -3.35 -6.87
C LEU A 29 -22.48 -3.20 -8.21
N ALA A 30 -22.42 -4.26 -9.01
CA ALA A 30 -21.76 -4.26 -10.32
C ALA A 30 -22.33 -3.23 -11.29
N SER A 31 -23.61 -2.87 -11.16
CA SER A 31 -24.25 -1.84 -11.99
C SER A 31 -23.71 -0.42 -11.73
N CYS A 32 -23.12 -0.18 -10.55
CA CYS A 32 -22.60 1.12 -10.13
C CYS A 32 -21.06 1.18 -10.21
N VAL A 33 -20.38 0.03 -10.26
CA VAL A 33 -18.91 -0.06 -10.23
C VAL A 33 -18.34 0.14 -11.62
N GLN A 34 -17.23 0.88 -11.69
CA GLN A 34 -16.50 1.12 -12.92
C GLN A 34 -15.12 0.45 -12.84
N HIS A 35 -14.77 -0.33 -13.86
CA HIS A 35 -13.41 -0.80 -14.06
C HIS A 35 -12.57 0.31 -14.69
N ARG A 36 -11.37 0.55 -14.17
CA ARG A 36 -10.45 1.59 -14.60
C ARG A 36 -9.03 1.07 -14.68
N SER A 37 -8.35 1.39 -15.77
CA SER A 37 -6.93 1.13 -15.97
C SER A 37 -6.16 2.43 -15.78
N TYR A 38 -5.07 2.38 -15.04
CA TYR A 38 -4.21 3.53 -14.78
C TYR A 38 -2.78 3.21 -15.20
N PRO A 39 -2.10 4.10 -15.96
CA PRO A 39 -0.69 3.93 -16.27
C PRO A 39 0.16 4.15 -15.01
N ARG A 40 1.43 3.80 -15.08
CA ARG A 40 2.41 4.12 -14.04
C ARG A 40 2.50 5.63 -13.82
N GLY A 41 2.58 6.07 -12.56
CA GLY A 41 2.70 7.48 -12.16
C GLY A 41 1.37 8.25 -12.20
N ALA A 42 0.23 7.55 -12.35
CA ALA A 42 -1.07 8.19 -12.29
C ALA A 42 -1.47 8.48 -10.83
N ALA A 43 -1.90 9.71 -10.55
CA ALA A 43 -2.50 10.05 -9.26
C ALA A 43 -3.97 9.60 -9.26
N ILE A 44 -4.32 8.72 -8.32
CA ILE A 44 -5.68 8.22 -8.10
C ILE A 44 -6.45 9.12 -7.14
N LEU A 45 -5.77 9.56 -6.08
CA LEU A 45 -6.24 10.55 -5.10
C LEU A 45 -5.14 11.58 -4.89
N ARG A 46 -5.52 12.82 -4.60
CA ARG A 46 -4.58 13.90 -4.26
C ARG A 46 -4.88 14.41 -2.85
N ALA A 47 -3.83 14.59 -2.05
CA ALA A 47 -3.96 15.21 -0.74
C ALA A 47 -4.65 16.59 -0.86
N GLY A 48 -5.63 16.84 0.01
CA GLY A 48 -6.40 18.08 0.02
C GLY A 48 -7.57 18.15 -0.97
N GLU A 49 -7.73 17.18 -1.88
CA GLU A 49 -8.88 17.12 -2.78
C GLU A 49 -10.01 16.24 -2.21
N GLU A 50 -11.26 16.52 -2.59
CA GLU A 50 -12.40 15.72 -2.20
C GLU A 50 -12.33 14.30 -2.76
N THR A 51 -12.78 13.33 -1.96
CA THR A 51 -12.83 11.93 -2.36
C THR A 51 -14.22 11.55 -2.85
N GLU A 52 -14.35 11.26 -4.16
CA GLU A 52 -15.62 10.93 -4.80
C GLU A 52 -15.93 9.43 -4.84
N ALA A 53 -14.95 8.57 -4.62
CA ALA A 53 -15.11 7.13 -4.78
C ALA A 53 -14.11 6.34 -3.94
N LEU A 54 -14.49 5.10 -3.62
CA LEU A 54 -13.57 4.07 -3.15
C LEU A 54 -12.88 3.43 -4.36
N TYR A 55 -11.57 3.21 -4.26
CA TYR A 55 -10.79 2.51 -5.29
C TYR A 55 -10.24 1.20 -4.72
N ILE A 56 -10.55 0.09 -5.36
CA ILE A 56 -10.05 -1.25 -5.01
C ILE A 56 -9.03 -1.67 -6.05
N ILE A 57 -7.85 -2.06 -5.62
CA ILE A 57 -6.76 -2.49 -6.50
C ILE A 57 -6.99 -3.94 -6.89
N LEU A 58 -7.17 -4.23 -8.18
CA LEU A 58 -7.25 -5.59 -8.71
C LEU A 58 -5.88 -6.13 -9.08
N SER A 59 -5.04 -5.28 -9.67
CA SER A 59 -3.66 -5.63 -10.00
C SER A 59 -2.78 -4.38 -10.01
N GLY A 60 -1.47 -4.59 -9.89
CA GLY A 60 -0.49 -3.51 -9.76
C GLY A 60 -0.27 -3.08 -8.31
N ARG A 61 0.51 -2.01 -8.13
CA ARG A 61 0.85 -1.45 -6.82
C ARG A 61 0.79 0.07 -6.85
N VAL A 62 0.39 0.64 -5.71
CA VAL A 62 0.38 2.08 -5.49
C VAL A 62 1.22 2.44 -4.27
N LYS A 63 1.68 3.67 -4.21
CA LYS A 63 2.23 4.32 -3.02
C LYS A 63 1.22 5.32 -2.47
N VAL A 64 1.08 5.37 -1.16
CA VAL A 64 0.37 6.42 -0.43
C VAL A 64 1.42 7.35 0.14
N LEU A 65 1.36 8.63 -0.19
CA LEU A 65 2.38 9.60 0.17
C LEU A 65 1.79 10.94 0.60
N ILE A 66 2.56 11.67 1.39
CA ILE A 66 2.32 13.08 1.72
C ILE A 66 3.46 13.88 1.06
N PRO A 67 3.14 14.83 0.17
CA PRO A 67 4.12 15.80 -0.33
C PRO A 67 4.33 16.91 0.70
N ASP A 68 5.56 17.45 0.80
CA ASP A 68 5.82 18.71 1.47
C ASP A 68 5.80 19.89 0.49
N GLU A 69 5.93 21.11 1.02
CA GLU A 69 5.94 22.36 0.24
C GLU A 69 7.17 22.48 -0.70
N GLU A 70 8.24 21.75 -0.41
CA GLU A 70 9.49 21.72 -1.19
C GLU A 70 9.48 20.61 -2.26
N GLY A 71 8.41 19.83 -2.35
CA GLY A 71 8.27 18.72 -3.30
C GLY A 71 8.94 17.43 -2.84
N HIS A 72 9.39 17.33 -1.58
CA HIS A 72 9.80 16.07 -1.01
C HIS A 72 8.55 15.25 -0.67
N GLU A 73 8.68 13.93 -0.71
CA GLU A 73 7.58 13.02 -0.44
C GLU A 73 7.95 12.07 0.70
N VAL A 74 7.02 11.88 1.62
CA VAL A 74 7.08 10.80 2.61
C VAL A 74 6.12 9.71 2.20
N ILE A 75 6.64 8.49 1.95
CA ILE A 75 5.80 7.33 1.62
C ILE A 75 5.25 6.74 2.92
N LEU A 76 3.95 6.84 3.10
CA LEU A 76 3.24 6.27 4.26
C LEU A 76 3.06 4.76 4.13
N SER A 77 2.67 4.27 2.96
CA SER A 77 2.47 2.84 2.71
C SER A 77 2.59 2.47 1.23
N LEU A 78 2.86 1.20 0.98
CA LEU A 78 2.72 0.56 -0.33
C LEU A 78 1.52 -0.38 -0.27
N MET A 79 0.69 -0.35 -1.29
CA MET A 79 -0.53 -1.14 -1.36
C MET A 79 -0.60 -1.89 -2.68
N GLY A 80 -1.25 -3.05 -2.68
CA GLY A 80 -1.33 -3.93 -3.85
C GLY A 80 -2.71 -4.55 -4.04
N ALA A 81 -2.77 -5.64 -4.79
CA ALA A 81 -4.03 -6.32 -5.08
C ALA A 81 -4.85 -6.64 -3.81
N GLN A 82 -6.16 -6.43 -3.88
CA GLN A 82 -7.15 -6.57 -2.82
C GLN A 82 -7.16 -5.45 -1.75
N ASP A 83 -6.17 -4.54 -1.76
CA ASP A 83 -6.22 -3.34 -0.94
C ASP A 83 -7.20 -2.31 -1.56
N PHE A 84 -7.66 -1.37 -0.71
CA PHE A 84 -8.53 -0.28 -1.14
C PHE A 84 -8.08 1.07 -0.54
N VAL A 85 -8.41 2.16 -1.25
CA VAL A 85 -8.09 3.54 -0.87
C VAL A 85 -9.28 4.47 -1.11
N GLY A 86 -9.29 5.60 -0.40
CA GLY A 86 -10.35 6.61 -0.47
C GLY A 86 -11.42 6.46 0.61
N GLU A 87 -11.37 5.40 1.43
CA GLU A 87 -12.35 5.16 2.48
C GLU A 87 -12.38 6.28 3.53
N MET A 88 -11.24 6.86 3.87
CA MET A 88 -11.17 7.88 4.94
C MET A 88 -12.01 9.11 4.56
N GLY A 89 -11.73 9.74 3.44
CA GLY A 89 -12.48 10.91 2.98
C GLY A 89 -13.95 10.63 2.64
N LEU A 90 -14.32 9.36 2.40
CA LEU A 90 -15.71 8.95 2.23
C LEU A 90 -16.46 8.79 3.56
N LEU A 91 -15.74 8.48 4.65
CA LEU A 91 -16.32 8.20 5.97
C LEU A 91 -16.38 9.45 6.85
N ASP A 92 -15.38 10.33 6.79
CA ASP A 92 -15.27 11.51 7.66
C ASP A 92 -15.65 12.83 6.96
N ASP A 93 -16.01 12.77 5.67
CA ASP A 93 -16.35 13.95 4.85
C ASP A 93 -15.23 15.00 4.75
N LEU A 94 -13.98 14.59 4.99
CA LEU A 94 -12.81 15.46 4.88
C LEU A 94 -12.08 15.21 3.55
N PRO A 95 -11.31 16.20 3.04
CA PRO A 95 -10.43 16.01 1.91
C PRO A 95 -9.45 14.87 2.14
N SER A 96 -8.98 14.24 1.05
CA SER A 96 -8.02 13.14 1.13
C SER A 96 -6.77 13.55 1.93
N SER A 97 -6.41 12.78 2.94
CA SER A 97 -5.26 13.04 3.81
C SER A 97 -3.91 12.78 3.14
N ALA A 98 -3.90 12.07 2.00
CA ALA A 98 -2.68 11.68 1.30
C ALA A 98 -2.91 11.55 -0.21
N THR A 99 -1.84 11.65 -0.97
CA THR A 99 -1.84 11.34 -2.40
C THR A 99 -1.62 9.84 -2.60
N VAL A 100 -2.38 9.24 -3.51
CA VAL A 100 -2.23 7.85 -3.95
C VAL A 100 -1.78 7.83 -5.39
N GLU A 101 -0.60 7.27 -5.67
CA GLU A 101 0.02 7.24 -6.99
C GLU A 101 0.43 5.82 -7.39
N THR A 102 0.20 5.45 -8.65
CA THR A 102 0.54 4.13 -9.17
C THR A 102 2.06 3.97 -9.38
N LEU A 103 2.62 2.86 -8.92
CA LEU A 103 4.04 2.49 -9.13
C LEU A 103 4.28 1.70 -10.43
N GLU A 104 3.25 1.10 -10.94
CA GLU A 104 3.20 0.30 -12.17
C GLU A 104 1.79 0.40 -12.79
N PRO A 105 1.53 -0.09 -13.99
CA PRO A 105 0.17 -0.14 -14.53
C PRO A 105 -0.76 -0.87 -13.56
N CYS A 106 -1.91 -0.27 -13.26
CA CYS A 106 -2.87 -0.78 -12.29
C CYS A 106 -4.25 -0.93 -12.91
N GLU A 107 -4.93 -2.04 -12.56
CA GLU A 107 -6.36 -2.22 -12.80
C GLU A 107 -7.09 -2.04 -11.48
N MET A 108 -8.15 -1.23 -11.48
CA MET A 108 -8.89 -0.87 -10.28
C MET A 108 -10.39 -0.88 -10.51
N LEU A 109 -11.14 -1.12 -9.42
CA LEU A 109 -12.57 -0.86 -9.34
C LEU A 109 -12.80 0.50 -8.68
N ARG A 110 -13.54 1.37 -9.36
CA ARG A 110 -14.03 2.64 -8.81
C ARG A 110 -15.48 2.48 -8.38
N ILE A 111 -15.72 2.61 -7.10
CA ILE A 111 -17.06 2.51 -6.48
C ILE A 111 -17.47 3.91 -6.06
N PRO A 112 -18.52 4.50 -6.66
CA PRO A 112 -18.96 5.83 -6.29
C PRO A 112 -19.30 5.95 -4.80
N ARG A 113 -19.10 7.13 -4.21
CA ARG A 113 -19.39 7.43 -2.80
C ARG A 113 -20.74 6.88 -2.34
N THR A 114 -21.81 7.20 -3.07
CA THR A 114 -23.17 6.78 -2.71
C THR A 114 -23.29 5.26 -2.64
N ALA A 115 -22.77 4.53 -3.62
CA ALA A 115 -22.80 3.07 -3.63
C ALA A 115 -22.01 2.46 -2.46
N PHE A 116 -20.85 3.02 -2.14
CA PHE A 116 -20.04 2.56 -1.00
C PHE A 116 -20.73 2.80 0.34
N LEU A 117 -21.29 4.00 0.58
CA LEU A 117 -22.00 4.30 1.83
C LEU A 117 -23.26 3.44 1.98
N THR A 118 -24.04 3.22 0.91
CA THR A 118 -25.16 2.27 0.93
C THR A 118 -24.73 0.85 1.29
N CYS A 119 -23.56 0.39 0.80
CA CYS A 119 -23.02 -0.91 1.19
C CYS A 119 -22.65 -0.96 2.68
N LEU A 120 -22.09 0.11 3.24
CA LEU A 120 -21.73 0.17 4.67
C LEU A 120 -22.97 0.13 5.57
N GLU A 121 -24.00 0.91 5.22
CA GLU A 121 -25.26 0.97 5.97
C GLU A 121 -26.04 -0.35 5.92
N GLY A 122 -26.05 -1.00 4.77
CA GLY A 122 -26.78 -2.24 4.56
C GLY A 122 -26.07 -3.53 5.01
N HIS A 123 -24.77 -3.49 5.24
CA HIS A 123 -23.97 -4.71 5.45
C HIS A 123 -22.89 -4.51 6.53
N SER A 124 -23.18 -4.98 7.73
CA SER A 124 -22.25 -4.88 8.88
C SER A 124 -20.88 -5.54 8.61
N GLU A 125 -20.81 -6.59 7.80
CA GLU A 125 -19.57 -7.26 7.42
C GLU A 125 -18.65 -6.36 6.60
N VAL A 126 -19.20 -5.50 5.72
CA VAL A 126 -18.43 -4.50 4.99
C VAL A 126 -17.82 -3.49 5.94
N ALA A 127 -18.65 -2.95 6.86
CA ALA A 127 -18.19 -2.02 7.88
C ALA A 127 -17.09 -2.63 8.76
N MET A 128 -17.27 -3.89 9.20
CA MET A 128 -16.25 -4.60 9.98
C MET A 128 -14.96 -4.84 9.20
N THR A 129 -15.03 -5.09 7.90
CA THR A 129 -13.85 -5.26 7.05
C THR A 129 -13.09 -3.95 6.89
N VAL A 130 -13.80 -2.83 6.70
CA VAL A 130 -13.20 -1.49 6.67
C VAL A 130 -12.54 -1.17 8.01
N LEU A 131 -13.23 -1.39 9.13
CA LEU A 131 -12.69 -1.15 10.48
C LEU A 131 -11.42 -1.97 10.74
N ARG A 132 -11.41 -3.27 10.41
CA ARG A 132 -10.21 -4.11 10.55
C ARG A 132 -9.04 -3.57 9.73
N ASN A 133 -9.30 -3.08 8.51
CA ASN A 133 -8.28 -2.48 7.66
C ASN A 133 -7.72 -1.20 8.28
N LEU A 134 -8.58 -0.30 8.77
CA LEU A 134 -8.18 0.94 9.44
C LEU A 134 -7.38 0.66 10.72
N ILE A 135 -7.79 -0.32 11.53
CA ILE A 135 -7.04 -0.75 12.73
C ILE A 135 -5.65 -1.27 12.34
N LYS A 136 -5.55 -2.07 11.26
CA LYS A 136 -4.25 -2.53 10.75
C LYS A 136 -3.36 -1.35 10.37
N ARG A 137 -3.90 -0.39 9.60
CA ARG A 137 -3.16 0.82 9.19
C ARG A 137 -2.72 1.67 10.39
N LEU A 138 -3.57 1.81 11.41
CA LEU A 138 -3.21 2.51 12.65
C LEU A 138 -2.02 1.83 13.34
N ARG A 139 -2.07 0.52 13.52
CA ARG A 139 -0.94 -0.23 14.11
C ARG A 139 0.34 -0.13 13.27
N ASP A 140 0.22 -0.06 11.94
CA ASP A 140 1.38 0.15 11.06
C ASP A 140 1.95 1.56 11.22
N ALA A 141 1.11 2.57 11.40
CA ALA A 141 1.51 3.94 11.70
C ALA A 141 2.20 4.04 13.06
N ASP A 142 1.66 3.41 14.11
CA ASP A 142 2.27 3.36 15.45
C ASP A 142 3.68 2.74 15.40
N ARG A 143 3.84 1.61 14.68
CA ARG A 143 5.15 0.97 14.47
C ARG A 143 6.12 1.87 13.72
N LYS A 144 5.63 2.68 12.79
CA LYS A 144 6.44 3.64 12.05
C LYS A 144 6.92 4.78 12.95
N ILE A 145 6.03 5.31 13.79
CA ILE A 145 6.36 6.35 14.78
C ILE A 145 7.40 5.83 15.77
N GLU A 146 7.19 4.62 16.33
CA GLU A 146 8.16 3.95 17.20
C GLU A 146 9.53 3.82 16.52
N SER A 147 9.54 3.35 15.27
CA SER A 147 10.76 3.16 14.48
C SER A 147 11.51 4.48 14.24
N LEU A 148 10.78 5.57 13.94
CA LEU A 148 11.38 6.89 13.73
C LEU A 148 11.97 7.47 15.03
N ALA A 149 11.31 7.21 16.17
CA ALA A 149 11.73 7.73 17.47
C ALA A 149 12.89 6.95 18.11
N LEU A 150 12.93 5.62 17.94
CA LEU A 150 13.78 4.74 18.75
C LEU A 150 14.87 4.01 17.93
N ILE A 151 14.78 3.97 16.61
CA ILE A 151 15.69 3.19 15.76
C ILE A 151 16.51 4.11 14.85
N ASP A 152 17.81 3.89 14.75
CA ASP A 152 18.67 4.63 13.84
C ASP A 152 18.40 4.28 12.35
N VAL A 153 18.97 5.04 11.43
CA VAL A 153 18.77 4.83 9.98
C VAL A 153 19.16 3.42 9.56
N TYR A 154 20.22 2.87 10.16
CA TYR A 154 20.71 1.53 9.84
C TYR A 154 19.66 0.48 10.21
N GLY A 155 19.14 0.54 11.42
CA GLY A 155 18.11 -0.36 11.91
C GLY A 155 16.82 -0.23 11.12
N ARG A 156 16.42 1.01 10.74
CA ARG A 156 15.23 1.24 9.92
C ARG A 156 15.33 0.61 8.52
N VAL A 157 16.49 0.69 7.88
CA VAL A 157 16.73 -0.01 6.59
C VAL A 157 16.67 -1.52 6.79
N ALA A 158 17.32 -2.06 7.83
CA ALA A 158 17.30 -3.49 8.11
C ALA A 158 15.89 -4.01 8.37
N ARG A 159 15.11 -3.31 9.21
CA ARG A 159 13.71 -3.64 9.51
C ARG A 159 12.84 -3.62 8.25
N LEU A 160 12.93 -2.55 7.45
CA LEU A 160 12.16 -2.44 6.20
C LEU A 160 12.43 -3.61 5.24
N ILE A 161 13.70 -4.02 5.07
CA ILE A 161 14.06 -5.15 4.21
C ILE A 161 13.47 -6.44 4.76
N ILE A 162 13.49 -6.67 6.08
CA ILE A 162 12.89 -7.85 6.72
C ILE A 162 11.38 -7.89 6.54
N ASP A 163 10.71 -6.74 6.72
CA ASP A 163 9.26 -6.61 6.62
C ASP A 163 8.76 -6.83 5.18
N MET A 164 9.60 -6.53 4.19
CA MET A 164 9.30 -6.74 2.76
C MET A 164 9.71 -8.12 2.25
N ALA A 165 10.46 -8.90 3.04
CA ALA A 165 10.97 -10.18 2.58
C ALA A 165 9.92 -11.29 2.69
N GLU A 166 9.77 -12.03 1.61
CA GLU A 166 8.91 -13.21 1.49
C GLU A 166 9.77 -14.47 1.44
N GLN A 167 9.22 -15.61 1.86
CA GLN A 167 9.92 -16.88 1.77
C GLN A 167 9.70 -17.48 0.37
N ILE A 168 10.77 -17.55 -0.43
CA ILE A 168 10.78 -18.10 -1.78
C ILE A 168 11.90 -19.13 -1.87
N ASP A 169 11.58 -20.36 -2.22
CA ASP A 169 12.52 -21.49 -2.36
C ASP A 169 13.45 -21.66 -1.13
N GLY A 170 12.90 -21.50 0.08
CA GLY A 170 13.66 -21.62 1.33
C GLY A 170 14.50 -20.41 1.71
N HIS A 171 14.52 -19.35 0.90
CA HIS A 171 15.25 -18.11 1.16
C HIS A 171 14.30 -16.95 1.47
N TRP A 172 14.74 -16.04 2.33
CA TRP A 172 14.05 -14.76 2.55
C TRP A 172 14.45 -13.77 1.46
N VAL A 173 13.48 -13.33 0.65
CA VAL A 173 13.75 -12.54 -0.56
C VAL A 173 12.78 -11.38 -0.65
N VAL A 174 13.29 -10.19 -0.98
CA VAL A 174 12.50 -9.07 -1.49
C VAL A 174 12.55 -9.13 -3.02
N PRO A 175 11.52 -9.66 -3.72
CA PRO A 175 11.62 -9.96 -5.15
C PRO A 175 11.65 -8.71 -6.03
N ARG A 176 11.06 -7.61 -5.54
CA ARG A 176 11.00 -6.30 -6.21
C ARG A 176 11.31 -5.18 -5.22
N ALA A 177 12.57 -5.09 -4.81
CA ALA A 177 13.00 -4.04 -3.89
C ALA A 177 12.73 -2.64 -4.48
N PRO A 178 12.19 -1.71 -3.69
CA PRO A 178 12.06 -0.31 -4.07
C PRO A 178 13.40 0.31 -4.44
N ALA A 179 13.38 1.37 -5.24
CA ALA A 179 14.59 2.15 -5.50
C ALA A 179 15.10 2.77 -4.19
N LYS A 180 16.42 3.01 -4.07
CA LYS A 180 17.03 3.60 -2.86
C LYS A 180 16.38 4.92 -2.45
N GLN A 181 15.91 5.70 -3.42
CA GLN A 181 15.16 6.93 -3.17
C GLN A 181 13.80 6.64 -2.53
N GLU A 182 13.10 5.61 -2.99
CA GLU A 182 11.81 5.20 -2.41
C GLU A 182 12.01 4.66 -0.99
N ILE A 183 13.06 3.84 -0.77
CA ILE A 183 13.44 3.37 0.57
C ILE A 183 13.69 4.56 1.50
N ALA A 184 14.43 5.56 1.03
CA ALA A 184 14.74 6.77 1.79
C ALA A 184 13.46 7.52 2.23
N ARG A 185 12.51 7.68 1.30
CA ARG A 185 11.19 8.28 1.57
C ARG A 185 10.31 7.45 2.52
N MET A 186 10.47 6.12 2.50
CA MET A 186 9.72 5.21 3.38
C MET A 186 10.20 5.26 4.84
N ILE A 187 11.50 5.48 5.05
CA ILE A 187 12.11 5.43 6.38
C ILE A 187 12.51 6.81 6.93
N GLY A 188 12.21 7.89 6.22
CA GLY A 188 12.56 9.25 6.63
C GLY A 188 14.08 9.46 6.73
N ALA A 189 14.82 9.16 5.64
CA ALA A 189 16.27 9.31 5.57
C ALA A 189 16.71 9.85 4.19
N SER A 190 18.00 10.25 4.05
CA SER A 190 18.54 10.61 2.74
C SER A 190 18.87 9.37 1.90
N ARG A 191 18.83 9.52 0.56
CA ARG A 191 19.21 8.46 -0.38
C ARG A 191 20.66 8.00 -0.17
N GLU A 192 21.55 8.92 0.17
CA GLU A 192 22.98 8.68 0.43
C GLU A 192 23.14 7.80 1.66
N MET A 193 22.40 8.07 2.75
CA MET A 193 22.41 7.25 3.96
C MET A 193 21.92 5.82 3.66
N VAL A 194 20.80 5.68 2.94
CA VAL A 194 20.29 4.37 2.51
C VAL A 194 21.30 3.63 1.65
N SER A 195 21.93 4.33 0.69
CA SER A 195 22.94 3.71 -0.18
C SER A 195 24.14 3.18 0.61
N ARG A 196 24.58 3.93 1.62
CA ARG A 196 25.70 3.56 2.51
C ARG A 196 25.32 2.34 3.36
N VAL A 197 24.12 2.33 3.93
CA VAL A 197 23.64 1.21 4.76
C VAL A 197 23.51 -0.07 3.93
N ILE A 198 22.88 -0.01 2.75
CA ILE A 198 22.73 -1.19 1.87
C ILE A 198 24.10 -1.75 1.47
N LYS A 199 25.07 -0.89 1.17
CA LYS A 199 26.44 -1.30 0.86
C LYS A 199 27.08 -2.02 2.06
N ASP A 200 26.99 -1.46 3.26
CA ASP A 200 27.53 -2.07 4.49
C ASP A 200 26.85 -3.42 4.83
N LEU A 201 25.52 -3.51 4.68
CA LEU A 201 24.81 -4.78 4.85
C LEU A 201 25.28 -5.87 3.88
N HIS A 202 25.58 -5.48 2.63
CA HIS A 202 26.08 -6.39 1.60
C HIS A 202 27.53 -6.82 1.91
N GLU A 203 28.42 -5.90 2.28
CA GLU A 203 29.81 -6.17 2.66
C GLU A 203 29.90 -7.07 3.89
N LYS A 204 29.00 -6.92 4.85
CA LYS A 204 28.87 -7.79 6.04
C LYS A 204 28.18 -9.13 5.76
N LYS A 205 27.85 -9.41 4.51
CA LYS A 205 27.16 -10.65 4.10
C LYS A 205 25.82 -10.89 4.82
N LEU A 206 25.13 -9.82 5.23
CA LEU A 206 23.79 -9.90 5.81
C LEU A 206 22.72 -9.96 4.73
N ILE A 207 23.00 -9.34 3.58
CA ILE A 207 22.16 -9.39 2.39
C ILE A 207 23.00 -9.63 1.14
N HIS A 208 22.35 -10.14 0.09
CA HIS A 208 22.87 -10.12 -1.26
C HIS A 208 21.92 -9.35 -2.17
N THR A 209 22.46 -8.48 -3.04
CA THR A 209 21.65 -7.66 -3.95
C THR A 209 21.93 -8.06 -5.39
N ASP A 210 20.86 -8.37 -6.13
CA ASP A 210 20.90 -8.64 -7.57
C ASP A 210 19.85 -7.79 -8.27
N LYS A 211 20.26 -6.79 -9.05
CA LYS A 211 19.38 -5.81 -9.71
C LYS A 211 18.38 -5.19 -8.71
N ARG A 212 17.12 -5.59 -8.81
CA ARG A 212 16.01 -5.18 -7.90
C ARG A 212 15.57 -6.27 -6.94
N LYS A 213 16.40 -7.28 -6.74
CA LYS A 213 16.17 -8.36 -5.79
C LYS A 213 17.12 -8.22 -4.60
N ILE A 214 16.61 -8.38 -3.39
CA ILE A 214 17.44 -8.45 -2.18
C ILE A 214 17.18 -9.81 -1.53
N ILE A 215 18.24 -10.58 -1.31
CA ILE A 215 18.22 -11.84 -0.59
C ILE A 215 18.76 -11.58 0.80
N VAL A 216 18.00 -11.92 1.83
CA VAL A 216 18.42 -11.82 3.23
C VAL A 216 19.17 -13.08 3.61
N LEU A 217 20.47 -12.94 3.93
CA LEU A 217 21.34 -14.06 4.24
C LEU A 217 21.35 -14.39 5.75
N ASP A 218 21.28 -13.36 6.60
CA ASP A 218 21.20 -13.50 8.06
C ASP A 218 20.09 -12.62 8.64
N ARG A 219 18.89 -13.19 8.70
CA ARG A 219 17.69 -12.51 9.22
C ARG A 219 17.79 -12.20 10.71
N GLN A 220 18.46 -13.07 11.50
CA GLN A 220 18.56 -12.87 12.95
C GLN A 220 19.44 -11.68 13.32
N SER A 221 20.61 -11.58 12.68
CA SER A 221 21.52 -10.44 12.87
C SER A 221 20.89 -9.12 12.39
N MET A 222 20.12 -9.15 11.30
CA MET A 222 19.39 -7.98 10.84
C MET A 222 18.26 -7.58 11.80
N ALA A 223 17.50 -8.55 12.34
CA ALA A 223 16.41 -8.28 13.28
C ALA A 223 16.91 -7.64 14.59
N LYS A 224 18.06 -8.10 15.14
CA LYS A 224 18.68 -7.48 16.32
C LYS A 224 19.03 -6.00 16.11
N ARG A 225 19.38 -5.61 14.89
CA ARG A 225 19.71 -4.21 14.54
C ARG A 225 18.46 -3.37 14.25
N GLY A 226 17.38 -3.99 13.81
CA GLY A 226 16.07 -3.38 13.57
C GLY A 226 15.19 -3.26 14.81
N SER A 227 15.64 -3.78 15.97
CA SER A 227 14.96 -3.61 17.25
C SER A 227 15.43 -2.35 17.96
N ALA A 228 14.53 -1.65 18.64
CA ALA A 228 14.89 -0.59 19.57
C ALA A 228 15.85 -1.14 20.65
N ARG A 229 16.85 -0.38 21.02
CA ARG A 229 17.76 -0.69 22.14
C ARG A 229 17.05 -0.43 23.47
#